data_c9bb9552856cb91475105a6f987febe5
#
_entry.id   c9bb9552856cb91475105a6f987febe5
#
_cell.length_a   1.000
_cell.length_b   1.000
_cell.length_c   1.000
_cell.angle_alpha   90.00
_cell.angle_beta   90.00
_cell.angle_gamma   90.00
#
_symmetry.space_group_name_H-M   'P 1'
#
loop_
_entity.id
_entity.type
_entity.pdbx_description
1 polymer ?
#
loop_
_entity_poly.entity_id
_entity_poly.type
_entity_poly.pdbx_seq_one_letter_code
_entity_poly.pdbx_strand_id
1 'polypeptide(L)'
;GGGPSAGPSVLGRVNEAMRRQPLLTSIVVTGAKAAAADLMIQAVVEKRARVDERRVATFGLFGATYQGCVQYFLFNHVLEWWRPGRSVRAVALKIAATNFCLDPVLFFPVFYSLREMLATGELGAHTVRAALAKYRENVFEDLRNSWGVWFPCHAVTYGLMPLHLRMPWVALVSFSYVGLLSFTRGDFDAIVLAEEEKPAASAQAEFAELAEPDSPMASAE
;
A
#
# COMPACT_ATOMS: atom_id res chain seq x y z
N GLY A 1 -14.78 -52.50 5.79
CA GLY A 1 -13.66 -51.73 6.25
C GLY A 1 -13.82 -50.28 5.86
N GLY A 2 -14.45 -49.47 6.71
CA GLY A 2 -14.46 -48.02 6.55
C GLY A 2 -13.17 -47.46 7.12
N GLY A 3 -12.30 -46.95 6.23
CA GLY A 3 -11.13 -46.20 6.65
C GLY A 3 -11.53 -44.94 7.43
N PRO A 4 -10.69 -44.43 8.35
CA PRO A 4 -10.98 -43.23 9.10
C PRO A 4 -11.14 -42.05 8.11
N SER A 5 -12.32 -41.41 8.12
CA SER A 5 -12.57 -40.22 7.34
C SER A 5 -11.60 -39.15 7.86
N ALA A 6 -10.61 -38.79 7.04
CA ALA A 6 -9.69 -37.72 7.35
C ALA A 6 -10.54 -36.46 7.64
N GLY A 7 -10.43 -35.93 8.86
CA GLY A 7 -11.12 -34.68 9.24
C GLY A 7 -10.74 -33.54 8.28
N PRO A 8 -11.54 -32.47 8.21
CA PRO A 8 -11.30 -31.37 7.27
C PRO A 8 -9.89 -30.79 7.47
N SER A 9 -9.17 -30.61 6.37
CA SER A 9 -7.83 -30.03 6.39
C SER A 9 -7.83 -28.64 7.07
N VAL A 10 -6.69 -28.18 7.57
CA VAL A 10 -6.56 -26.86 8.19
C VAL A 10 -7.10 -25.76 7.26
N LEU A 11 -6.76 -25.83 5.96
CA LEU A 11 -7.27 -24.91 4.93
C LEU A 11 -8.79 -24.97 4.79
N GLY A 12 -9.38 -26.16 4.90
CA GLY A 12 -10.83 -26.34 4.87
C GLY A 12 -11.50 -25.67 6.06
N ARG A 13 -10.94 -25.80 7.28
CA ARG A 13 -11.46 -25.14 8.48
C ARG A 13 -11.34 -23.61 8.41
N VAL A 14 -10.21 -23.09 7.91
CA VAL A 14 -10.01 -21.65 7.71
C VAL A 14 -11.02 -21.11 6.69
N ASN A 15 -11.18 -21.75 5.54
CA ASN A 15 -12.15 -21.32 4.54
C ASN A 15 -13.60 -21.35 5.08
N GLU A 16 -13.96 -22.37 5.87
CA GLU A 16 -15.27 -22.45 6.50
C GLU A 16 -15.49 -21.33 7.54
N ALA A 17 -14.47 -20.99 8.34
CA ALA A 17 -14.53 -19.87 9.26
C ALA A 17 -14.74 -18.53 8.52
N MET A 18 -14.03 -18.32 7.42
CA MET A 18 -14.20 -17.13 6.55
C MET A 18 -15.60 -17.05 5.95
N ARG A 19 -16.19 -18.19 5.58
CA ARG A 19 -17.58 -18.25 5.06
C ARG A 19 -18.62 -17.94 6.12
N ARG A 20 -18.40 -18.41 7.37
CA ARG A 20 -19.34 -18.17 8.48
C ARG A 20 -19.33 -16.74 8.99
N GLN A 21 -18.16 -16.09 8.98
CA GLN A 21 -17.99 -14.73 9.50
C GLN A 21 -17.21 -13.85 8.51
N PRO A 22 -17.77 -13.57 7.32
CA PRO A 22 -17.01 -12.87 6.26
C PRO A 22 -16.66 -11.43 6.61
N LEU A 23 -17.51 -10.72 7.34
CA LEU A 23 -17.22 -9.35 7.78
C LEU A 23 -16.09 -9.33 8.83
N LEU A 24 -16.16 -10.21 9.85
CA LEU A 24 -15.11 -10.29 10.86
C LEU A 24 -13.77 -10.68 10.23
N THR A 25 -13.78 -11.63 9.29
CA THR A 25 -12.59 -12.00 8.51
C THR A 25 -12.03 -10.79 7.76
N SER A 26 -12.89 -10.01 7.12
CA SER A 26 -12.49 -8.78 6.42
C SER A 26 -11.80 -7.81 7.39
N ILE A 27 -12.42 -7.50 8.52
CA ILE A 27 -11.89 -6.58 9.53
C ILE A 27 -10.51 -7.02 10.02
N VAL A 28 -10.39 -8.27 10.41
CA VAL A 28 -9.14 -8.82 10.97
C VAL A 28 -8.03 -8.85 9.91
N VAL A 29 -8.32 -9.37 8.71
CA VAL A 29 -7.32 -9.53 7.66
C VAL A 29 -6.83 -8.17 7.14
N THR A 30 -7.75 -7.22 6.89
CA THR A 30 -7.35 -5.90 6.37
C THR A 30 -6.68 -5.04 7.43
N GLY A 31 -7.11 -5.12 8.69
CA GLY A 31 -6.47 -4.44 9.80
C GLY A 31 -5.05 -4.95 10.05
N ALA A 32 -4.88 -6.27 10.17
CA ALA A 32 -3.57 -6.90 10.34
C ALA A 32 -2.63 -6.60 9.16
N LYS A 33 -3.15 -6.69 7.91
CA LYS A 33 -2.40 -6.35 6.70
C LYS A 33 -1.92 -4.91 6.72
N ALA A 34 -2.79 -3.96 7.09
CA ALA A 34 -2.43 -2.54 7.07
C ALA A 34 -1.37 -2.21 8.13
N ALA A 35 -1.48 -2.79 9.33
CA ALA A 35 -0.46 -2.68 10.36
C ALA A 35 0.88 -3.30 9.93
N ALA A 36 0.85 -4.50 9.35
CA ALA A 36 2.06 -5.18 8.86
C ALA A 36 2.73 -4.43 7.70
N ALA A 37 1.94 -3.83 6.79
CA ALA A 37 2.45 -3.02 5.69
C ALA A 37 3.16 -1.75 6.19
N ASP A 38 2.61 -1.08 7.19
CA ASP A 38 3.26 0.09 7.79
C ASP A 38 4.53 -0.28 8.55
N LEU A 39 4.52 -1.39 9.32
CA LEU A 39 5.73 -1.93 9.95
C LEU A 39 6.84 -2.22 8.93
N MET A 40 6.48 -2.82 7.80
CA MET A 40 7.43 -3.12 6.73
C MET A 40 8.00 -1.82 6.12
N ILE A 41 7.18 -0.81 5.86
CA ILE A 41 7.63 0.50 5.36
C ILE A 41 8.60 1.14 6.36
N GLN A 42 8.27 1.17 7.65
CA GLN A 42 9.13 1.75 8.68
C GLN A 42 10.48 1.03 8.78
N ALA A 43 10.47 -0.32 8.68
CA ALA A 43 11.67 -1.12 8.82
C ALA A 43 12.55 -1.11 7.56
N VAL A 44 11.96 -1.23 6.37
CA VAL A 44 12.69 -1.48 5.11
C VAL A 44 12.95 -0.17 4.36
N VAL A 45 11.94 0.69 4.22
CA VAL A 45 12.04 1.93 3.43
C VAL A 45 12.62 3.06 4.25
N GLU A 46 11.99 3.33 5.41
CA GLU A 46 12.39 4.46 6.26
C GLU A 46 13.58 4.12 7.17
N LYS A 47 13.94 2.84 7.31
CA LYS A 47 15.05 2.33 8.13
C LYS A 47 15.05 2.91 9.55
N ARG A 48 13.87 3.08 10.14
CA ARG A 48 13.71 3.70 11.47
C ARG A 48 14.35 2.85 12.54
N ALA A 49 15.14 3.47 13.43
CA ALA A 49 15.72 2.81 14.60
C ALA A 49 14.67 2.40 15.65
N ARG A 50 13.52 3.08 15.67
CA ARG A 50 12.37 2.77 16.55
C ARG A 50 11.09 2.83 15.74
N VAL A 51 10.23 1.83 15.97
CA VAL A 51 8.90 1.74 15.36
C VAL A 51 7.99 2.81 15.95
N ASP A 52 7.27 3.52 15.11
CA ASP A 52 6.17 4.41 15.50
C ASP A 52 4.89 3.57 15.67
N GLU A 53 4.67 3.08 16.89
CA GLU A 53 3.53 2.23 17.23
C GLU A 53 2.18 2.94 17.02
N ARG A 54 2.13 4.26 17.26
CA ARG A 54 0.92 5.06 17.03
C ARG A 54 0.52 5.03 15.56
N ARG A 55 1.48 5.17 14.66
CA ARG A 55 1.28 5.13 13.22
C ARG A 55 0.81 3.73 12.79
N VAL A 56 1.46 2.67 13.29
CA VAL A 56 1.06 1.27 13.04
C VAL A 56 -0.38 1.03 13.49
N ALA A 57 -0.73 1.44 14.70
CA ALA A 57 -2.09 1.29 15.23
C ALA A 57 -3.11 2.08 14.39
N THR A 58 -2.77 3.28 13.94
CA THR A 58 -3.65 4.12 13.11
C THR A 58 -3.89 3.49 11.74
N PHE A 59 -2.87 2.96 11.06
CA PHE A 59 -3.05 2.22 9.81
C PHE A 59 -3.81 0.91 10.02
N GLY A 60 -3.54 0.20 11.11
CA GLY A 60 -4.31 -0.99 11.50
C GLY A 60 -5.80 -0.69 11.69
N LEU A 61 -6.11 0.40 12.40
CA LEU A 61 -7.49 0.85 12.61
C LEU A 61 -8.15 1.28 11.29
N PHE A 62 -7.44 2.02 10.43
CA PHE A 62 -7.93 2.36 9.09
C PHE A 62 -8.21 1.10 8.26
N GLY A 63 -7.28 0.14 8.27
CA GLY A 63 -7.47 -1.15 7.61
C GLY A 63 -8.70 -1.89 8.11
N ALA A 64 -8.90 -1.96 9.42
CA ALA A 64 -10.04 -2.63 10.03
C ALA A 64 -11.38 -1.92 9.74
N THR A 65 -11.43 -0.61 9.90
CA THR A 65 -12.67 0.17 9.78
C THR A 65 -13.00 0.49 8.34
N TYR A 66 -12.12 1.20 7.62
CA TYR A 66 -12.42 1.61 6.25
C TYR A 66 -12.35 0.42 5.28
N GLN A 67 -11.24 -0.29 5.23
CA GLN A 67 -11.10 -1.41 4.29
C GLN A 67 -11.92 -2.64 4.73
N GLY A 68 -11.89 -2.95 6.04
CA GLY A 68 -12.59 -4.11 6.60
C GLY A 68 -14.10 -3.97 6.67
N CYS A 69 -14.63 -2.79 6.95
CA CYS A 69 -16.08 -2.57 7.04
C CYS A 69 -16.62 -1.85 5.80
N VAL A 70 -16.16 -0.62 5.51
CA VAL A 70 -16.75 0.20 4.45
C VAL A 70 -16.52 -0.42 3.08
N GLN A 71 -15.29 -0.74 2.73
CA GLN A 71 -14.95 -1.33 1.44
C GLN A 71 -15.54 -2.74 1.28
N TYR A 72 -15.59 -3.55 2.37
CA TYR A 72 -16.30 -4.83 2.37
C TYR A 72 -17.78 -4.64 2.00
N PHE A 73 -18.47 -3.68 2.62
CA PHE A 73 -19.87 -3.40 2.34
C PHE A 73 -20.07 -2.95 0.89
N LEU A 74 -19.22 -2.04 0.39
CA LEU A 74 -19.26 -1.58 -0.99
C LEU A 74 -19.07 -2.72 -2.00
N PHE A 75 -18.07 -3.59 -1.80
CA PHE A 75 -17.71 -4.63 -2.75
C PHE A 75 -18.64 -5.83 -2.72
N ASN A 76 -19.18 -6.18 -1.56
CA ASN A 76 -19.99 -7.39 -1.39
C ASN A 76 -21.50 -7.14 -1.37
N HIS A 77 -21.93 -5.91 -1.08
CA HIS A 77 -23.35 -5.58 -1.01
C HIS A 77 -23.76 -4.56 -2.06
N VAL A 78 -23.15 -3.35 -2.06
CA VAL A 78 -23.56 -2.26 -2.96
C VAL A 78 -23.32 -2.62 -4.41
N LEU A 79 -22.12 -3.04 -4.79
CA LEU A 79 -21.80 -3.41 -6.18
C LEU A 79 -22.52 -4.69 -6.63
N GLU A 80 -22.75 -5.64 -5.74
CA GLU A 80 -23.53 -6.84 -6.06
C GLU A 80 -25.02 -6.53 -6.23
N TRP A 81 -25.57 -5.66 -5.41
CA TRP A 81 -26.94 -5.18 -5.56
C TRP A 81 -27.12 -4.40 -6.86
N TRP A 82 -26.18 -3.50 -7.19
CA TRP A 82 -26.24 -2.69 -8.40
C TRP A 82 -26.03 -3.49 -9.69
N ARG A 83 -25.10 -4.43 -9.68
CA ARG A 83 -24.78 -5.30 -10.83
C ARG A 83 -24.52 -6.74 -10.35
N PRO A 84 -25.57 -7.53 -10.15
CA PRO A 84 -25.43 -8.89 -9.65
C PRO A 84 -24.75 -9.81 -10.66
N GLY A 85 -24.03 -10.81 -10.13
CA GLY A 85 -23.43 -11.89 -10.91
C GLY A 85 -22.06 -11.57 -11.49
N ARG A 86 -21.58 -12.47 -12.34
CA ARG A 86 -20.21 -12.51 -12.87
C ARG A 86 -20.14 -12.45 -14.40
N SER A 87 -21.18 -11.94 -15.08
CA SER A 87 -21.10 -11.73 -16.52
C SER A 87 -20.00 -10.70 -16.83
N VAL A 88 -19.36 -10.82 -17.99
CA VAL A 88 -18.28 -9.92 -18.42
C VAL A 88 -18.70 -8.46 -18.29
N ARG A 89 -19.95 -8.13 -18.69
CA ARG A 89 -20.50 -6.78 -18.56
C ARG A 89 -20.63 -6.35 -17.09
N ALA A 90 -21.13 -7.22 -16.21
CA ALA A 90 -21.29 -6.89 -14.80
C ALA A 90 -19.93 -6.68 -14.12
N VAL A 91 -18.94 -7.53 -14.43
CA VAL A 91 -17.57 -7.41 -13.93
C VAL A 91 -16.93 -6.10 -14.43
N ALA A 92 -16.99 -5.81 -15.72
CA ALA A 92 -16.44 -4.57 -16.29
C ALA A 92 -17.04 -3.31 -15.66
N LEU A 93 -18.37 -3.28 -15.43
CA LEU A 93 -19.05 -2.16 -14.78
C LEU A 93 -18.64 -2.01 -13.30
N LYS A 94 -18.45 -3.12 -12.56
CA LYS A 94 -17.95 -3.07 -11.18
C LYS A 94 -16.51 -2.54 -11.12
N ILE A 95 -15.65 -2.98 -12.04
CA ILE A 95 -14.28 -2.48 -12.17
C ILE A 95 -14.29 -0.97 -12.44
N ALA A 96 -15.08 -0.54 -13.42
CA ALA A 96 -15.20 0.87 -13.75
C ALA A 96 -15.72 1.71 -12.58
N ALA A 97 -16.79 1.25 -11.90
CA ALA A 97 -17.34 1.94 -10.74
C ALA A 97 -16.32 2.04 -9.59
N THR A 98 -15.54 0.99 -9.33
CA THR A 98 -14.51 1.02 -8.30
C THR A 98 -13.41 2.01 -8.67
N ASN A 99 -12.78 1.86 -9.82
CA ASN A 99 -11.58 2.63 -10.17
C ASN A 99 -11.86 4.08 -10.57
N PHE A 100 -13.05 4.39 -11.12
CA PHE A 100 -13.38 5.74 -11.58
C PHE A 100 -14.34 6.51 -10.65
N CYS A 101 -15.02 5.82 -9.71
CA CYS A 101 -15.93 6.48 -8.78
C CYS A 101 -15.53 6.25 -7.32
N LEU A 102 -15.46 4.98 -6.86
CA LEU A 102 -15.24 4.70 -5.43
C LEU A 102 -13.84 5.08 -4.97
N ASP A 103 -12.81 4.74 -5.74
CA ASP A 103 -11.43 5.05 -5.37
C ASP A 103 -11.17 6.56 -5.37
N PRO A 104 -11.46 7.34 -6.44
CA PRO A 104 -11.19 8.77 -6.43
C PRO A 104 -12.09 9.58 -5.49
N VAL A 105 -13.33 9.14 -5.22
CA VAL A 105 -14.27 9.90 -4.40
C VAL A 105 -14.23 9.52 -2.92
N LEU A 106 -13.93 8.26 -2.60
CA LEU A 106 -13.95 7.76 -1.22
C LEU A 106 -12.56 7.36 -0.72
N PHE A 107 -11.88 6.44 -1.43
CA PHE A 107 -10.63 5.86 -0.92
C PHE A 107 -9.52 6.91 -0.80
N PHE A 108 -9.16 7.58 -1.88
CA PHE A 108 -8.05 8.54 -1.87
C PHE A 108 -8.28 9.73 -0.93
N PRO A 109 -9.46 10.40 -0.92
CA PRO A 109 -9.72 11.49 0.02
C PRO A 109 -9.58 11.07 1.49
N VAL A 110 -10.10 9.88 1.86
CA VAL A 110 -9.97 9.36 3.22
C VAL A 110 -8.52 9.00 3.53
N PHE A 111 -7.81 8.37 2.61
CA PHE A 111 -6.40 8.00 2.77
C PHE A 111 -5.48 9.24 2.91
N TYR A 112 -5.67 10.26 2.08
CA TYR A 112 -4.93 11.51 2.19
C TYR A 112 -5.22 12.24 3.51
N SER A 113 -6.49 12.24 3.95
CA SER A 113 -6.87 12.80 5.25
C SER A 113 -6.21 12.08 6.42
N LEU A 114 -6.12 10.74 6.36
CA LEU A 114 -5.41 9.94 7.34
C LEU A 114 -3.91 10.28 7.39
N ARG A 115 -3.28 10.39 6.23
CA ARG A 115 -1.85 10.73 6.14
C ARG A 115 -1.56 12.12 6.70
N GLU A 116 -2.41 13.10 6.37
CA GLU A 116 -2.25 14.47 6.87
C GLU A 116 -2.47 14.54 8.39
N MET A 117 -3.46 13.83 8.92
CA MET A 117 -3.68 13.69 10.36
C MET A 117 -2.46 13.08 11.07
N LEU A 118 -1.82 12.07 10.49
CA LEU A 118 -0.60 11.49 11.04
C LEU A 118 0.59 12.45 11.01
N ALA A 119 0.69 13.26 9.95
CA ALA A 119 1.78 14.22 9.79
C ALA A 119 1.64 15.42 10.73
N THR A 120 0.42 15.93 10.92
CA THR A 120 0.16 17.12 11.76
C THR A 120 -0.12 16.77 13.23
N GLY A 121 -0.53 15.54 13.50
CA GLY A 121 -1.01 15.13 14.84
C GLY A 121 -2.41 15.63 15.18
N GLU A 122 -3.09 16.34 14.28
CA GLU A 122 -4.36 17.00 14.49
C GLU A 122 -5.45 16.45 13.55
N LEU A 123 -6.67 16.34 14.08
CA LEU A 123 -7.85 16.00 13.29
C LEU A 123 -8.81 17.19 13.29
N GLY A 124 -8.87 17.90 12.18
CA GLY A 124 -9.71 19.09 12.05
C GLY A 124 -10.09 19.40 10.61
N ALA A 125 -11.00 20.36 10.42
CA ALA A 125 -11.43 20.78 9.08
C ALA A 125 -10.27 21.34 8.24
N HIS A 126 -9.29 21.99 8.88
CA HIS A 126 -8.09 22.48 8.20
C HIS A 126 -7.21 21.36 7.69
N THR A 127 -7.01 20.29 8.49
CA THR A 127 -6.26 19.08 8.10
C THR A 127 -6.89 18.40 6.91
N VAL A 128 -8.22 18.23 6.93
CA VAL A 128 -8.96 17.63 5.79
C VAL A 128 -8.85 18.52 4.55
N ARG A 129 -8.94 19.85 4.68
CA ARG A 129 -8.76 20.77 3.52
C ARG A 129 -7.36 20.69 2.94
N ALA A 130 -6.33 20.66 3.76
CA ALA A 130 -4.94 20.50 3.31
C ALA A 130 -4.74 19.16 2.60
N ALA A 131 -5.28 18.07 3.15
CA ALA A 131 -5.25 16.74 2.53
C ALA A 131 -5.93 16.71 1.16
N LEU A 132 -7.10 17.33 1.04
CA LEU A 132 -7.83 17.41 -0.24
C LEU A 132 -7.12 18.28 -1.27
N ALA A 133 -6.43 19.35 -0.85
CA ALA A 133 -5.61 20.16 -1.75
C ALA A 133 -4.45 19.31 -2.32
N LYS A 134 -3.68 18.63 -1.46
CA LYS A 134 -2.62 17.69 -1.89
C LYS A 134 -3.14 16.57 -2.80
N TYR A 135 -4.31 16.02 -2.49
CA TYR A 135 -4.95 15.01 -3.34
C TYR A 135 -5.25 15.56 -4.73
N ARG A 136 -5.84 16.76 -4.83
CA ARG A 136 -6.19 17.38 -6.13
C ARG A 136 -4.97 17.63 -7.01
N GLU A 137 -3.82 17.94 -6.41
CA GLU A 137 -2.54 18.11 -7.13
C GLU A 137 -2.01 16.79 -7.70
N ASN A 138 -2.19 15.68 -6.97
CA ASN A 138 -1.61 14.38 -7.32
C ASN A 138 -2.60 13.37 -7.94
N VAL A 139 -3.90 13.70 -8.02
CA VAL A 139 -4.97 12.76 -8.35
C VAL A 139 -4.74 11.97 -9.64
N PHE A 140 -4.28 12.62 -10.71
CA PHE A 140 -4.09 11.96 -12.00
C PHE A 140 -2.92 10.96 -11.98
N GLU A 141 -1.84 11.31 -11.29
CA GLU A 141 -0.70 10.43 -11.15
C GLU A 141 -1.04 9.23 -10.27
N ASP A 142 -1.68 9.46 -9.13
CA ASP A 142 -2.13 8.41 -8.22
C ASP A 142 -3.09 7.43 -8.91
N LEU A 143 -4.09 7.95 -9.65
CA LEU A 143 -5.04 7.12 -10.37
C LEU A 143 -4.35 6.30 -11.46
N ARG A 144 -3.48 6.91 -12.26
CA ARG A 144 -2.73 6.20 -13.30
C ARG A 144 -1.91 5.05 -12.72
N ASN A 145 -1.18 5.30 -11.63
CA ASN A 145 -0.37 4.30 -10.96
C ASN A 145 -1.25 3.21 -10.32
N SER A 146 -2.36 3.60 -9.71
CA SER A 146 -3.36 2.70 -9.12
C SER A 146 -3.96 1.75 -10.17
N TRP A 147 -4.36 2.25 -11.32
CA TRP A 147 -5.03 1.46 -12.36
C TRP A 147 -4.21 0.28 -12.86
N GLY A 148 -2.90 0.42 -12.99
CA GLY A 148 -2.00 -0.66 -13.42
C GLY A 148 -2.12 -1.92 -12.57
N VAL A 149 -2.36 -1.77 -11.29
CA VAL A 149 -2.50 -2.88 -10.32
C VAL A 149 -3.96 -3.26 -10.11
N TRP A 150 -4.84 -2.25 -9.93
CA TRP A 150 -6.20 -2.51 -9.47
C TRP A 150 -7.15 -2.95 -10.57
N PHE A 151 -6.95 -2.60 -11.83
CA PHE A 151 -7.74 -3.15 -12.92
C PHE A 151 -7.65 -4.69 -12.98
N PRO A 152 -6.46 -5.31 -13.10
CA PRO A 152 -6.34 -6.76 -13.11
C PRO A 152 -6.76 -7.39 -11.78
N CYS A 153 -6.45 -6.76 -10.64
CA CYS A 153 -6.88 -7.23 -9.32
C CYS A 153 -8.41 -7.31 -9.23
N HIS A 154 -9.12 -6.26 -9.63
CA HIS A 154 -10.58 -6.23 -9.57
C HIS A 154 -11.24 -7.13 -10.60
N ALA A 155 -10.59 -7.42 -11.74
CA ALA A 155 -11.08 -8.45 -12.67
C ALA A 155 -11.13 -9.83 -11.99
N VAL A 156 -10.09 -10.18 -11.22
CA VAL A 156 -10.08 -11.40 -10.41
C VAL A 156 -11.08 -11.30 -9.25
N THR A 157 -11.12 -10.15 -8.55
CA THR A 157 -12.01 -9.92 -7.39
C THR A 157 -13.48 -10.14 -7.76
N TYR A 158 -13.96 -9.53 -8.83
CA TYR A 158 -15.37 -9.60 -9.20
C TYR A 158 -15.70 -10.78 -10.13
N GLY A 159 -14.72 -11.26 -10.92
CA GLY A 159 -14.90 -12.36 -11.85
C GLY A 159 -14.77 -13.73 -11.20
N LEU A 160 -13.77 -13.92 -10.37
CA LEU A 160 -13.38 -15.24 -9.87
C LEU A 160 -13.62 -15.42 -8.37
N MET A 161 -13.35 -14.39 -7.53
CA MET A 161 -13.41 -14.56 -6.08
C MET A 161 -14.83 -14.69 -5.55
N PRO A 162 -15.12 -15.71 -4.72
CA PRO A 162 -16.35 -15.76 -3.95
C PRO A 162 -16.39 -14.61 -2.93
N LEU A 163 -17.60 -14.16 -2.53
CA LEU A 163 -17.82 -12.99 -1.69
C LEU A 163 -16.95 -12.98 -0.42
N HIS A 164 -16.84 -14.12 0.27
CA HIS A 164 -16.09 -14.24 1.52
C HIS A 164 -14.57 -14.16 1.35
N LEU A 165 -14.05 -14.36 0.14
CA LEU A 165 -12.61 -14.29 -0.16
C LEU A 165 -12.19 -12.98 -0.86
N ARG A 166 -13.13 -12.11 -1.24
CA ARG A 166 -12.79 -10.84 -1.94
C ARG A 166 -11.85 -9.96 -1.13
N MET A 167 -12.18 -9.73 0.14
CA MET A 167 -11.34 -8.87 0.99
C MET A 167 -10.00 -9.51 1.36
N PRO A 168 -9.91 -10.79 1.73
CA PRO A 168 -8.63 -11.48 1.85
C PRO A 168 -7.76 -11.41 0.59
N TRP A 169 -8.35 -11.57 -0.59
CA TRP A 169 -7.66 -11.43 -1.88
C TRP A 169 -7.12 -10.01 -2.10
N VAL A 170 -7.98 -8.99 -1.94
CA VAL A 170 -7.59 -7.57 -2.05
C VAL A 170 -6.49 -7.23 -1.04
N ALA A 171 -6.57 -7.74 0.18
CA ALA A 171 -5.55 -7.55 1.19
C ALA A 171 -4.21 -8.18 0.78
N LEU A 172 -4.22 -9.38 0.22
CA LEU A 172 -3.02 -10.07 -0.28
C LEU A 172 -2.35 -9.26 -1.40
N VAL A 173 -3.11 -8.86 -2.42
CA VAL A 173 -2.58 -8.06 -3.54
C VAL A 173 -2.04 -6.72 -3.06
N SER A 174 -2.78 -6.03 -2.19
CA SER A 174 -2.34 -4.76 -1.61
C SER A 174 -1.04 -4.90 -0.81
N PHE A 175 -0.90 -5.95 0.00
CA PHE A 175 0.33 -6.19 0.76
C PHE A 175 1.51 -6.48 -0.16
N SER A 176 1.31 -7.33 -1.17
CA SER A 176 2.34 -7.65 -2.16
C SER A 176 2.77 -6.42 -2.95
N TYR A 177 1.83 -5.54 -3.30
CA TYR A 177 2.13 -4.28 -3.99
C TYR A 177 2.95 -3.32 -3.13
N VAL A 178 2.59 -3.16 -1.85
CA VAL A 178 3.40 -2.36 -0.90
C VAL A 178 4.79 -2.96 -0.73
N GLY A 179 4.89 -4.29 -0.64
CA GLY A 179 6.17 -5.00 -0.59
C GLY A 179 7.03 -4.70 -1.82
N LEU A 180 6.47 -4.87 -3.02
CA LEU A 180 7.18 -4.59 -4.26
C LEU A 180 7.66 -3.14 -4.35
N LEU A 181 6.81 -2.16 -4.01
CA LEU A 181 7.19 -0.75 -3.98
C LEU A 181 8.29 -0.46 -2.95
N SER A 182 8.26 -1.14 -1.81
CA SER A 182 9.27 -0.98 -0.78
C SER A 182 10.65 -1.45 -1.25
N PHE A 183 10.70 -2.58 -1.94
CA PHE A 183 11.95 -3.08 -2.52
C PHE A 183 12.47 -2.20 -3.67
N THR A 184 11.61 -1.85 -4.61
CA THR A 184 12.00 -1.04 -5.78
C THR A 184 12.42 0.39 -5.42
N ARG A 185 11.77 1.02 -4.43
CA ARG A 185 12.16 2.35 -3.95
C ARG A 185 13.44 2.32 -3.14
N GLY A 186 13.65 1.30 -2.30
CA GLY A 186 14.88 1.12 -1.55
C GLY A 186 16.10 1.01 -2.46
N ASP A 187 16.00 0.29 -3.56
CA ASP A 187 17.05 0.18 -4.57
C ASP A 187 17.24 1.50 -5.35
N PHE A 188 16.14 2.18 -5.69
CA PHE A 188 16.18 3.45 -6.41
C PHE A 188 16.79 4.59 -5.56
N ASP A 189 16.39 4.70 -4.30
CA ASP A 189 16.97 5.68 -3.38
C ASP A 189 18.47 5.41 -3.13
N ALA A 190 18.89 4.14 -3.07
CA ALA A 190 20.30 3.76 -2.98
C ALA A 190 21.09 4.15 -4.25
N ILE A 191 20.50 4.01 -5.42
CA ILE A 191 21.11 4.43 -6.71
C ILE A 191 21.22 5.95 -6.78
N VAL A 192 20.15 6.69 -6.42
CA VAL A 192 20.15 8.16 -6.42
C VAL A 192 21.18 8.72 -5.44
N LEU A 193 21.24 8.18 -4.21
CA LEU A 193 22.25 8.60 -3.23
C LEU A 193 23.68 8.30 -3.69
N ALA A 194 23.90 7.14 -4.32
CA ALA A 194 25.22 6.80 -4.89
C ALA A 194 25.59 7.68 -6.08
N GLU A 195 24.61 8.21 -6.80
CA GLU A 195 24.82 9.12 -7.94
C GLU A 195 25.04 10.56 -7.47
N GLU A 196 24.42 10.97 -6.36
CA GLU A 196 24.67 12.27 -5.71
C GLU A 196 26.03 12.33 -4.97
N GLU A 197 26.54 11.20 -4.44
CA GLU A 197 27.86 11.14 -3.80
C GLU A 197 29.02 11.20 -4.81
N LYS A 198 28.83 10.74 -6.05
CA LYS A 198 29.88 10.75 -7.08
C LYS A 198 30.42 12.15 -7.40
N PRO A 199 29.59 13.20 -7.66
CA PRO A 199 30.12 14.52 -7.94
C PRO A 199 30.78 15.16 -6.72
N ALA A 200 30.33 14.87 -5.50
CA ALA A 200 30.96 15.38 -4.27
C ALA A 200 32.34 14.75 -4.03
N ALA A 201 32.48 13.45 -4.25
CA ALA A 201 33.76 12.74 -4.11
C ALA A 201 34.76 13.17 -5.19
N SER A 202 34.33 13.40 -6.45
CA SER A 202 35.19 13.89 -7.52
C SER A 202 35.66 15.32 -7.28
N ALA A 203 34.78 16.21 -6.80
CA ALA A 203 35.13 17.58 -6.45
C ALA A 203 36.10 17.65 -5.25
N GLN A 204 35.93 16.77 -4.25
CA GLN A 204 36.87 16.67 -3.12
C GLN A 204 38.24 16.13 -3.55
N ALA A 205 38.29 15.16 -4.49
CA ALA A 205 39.53 14.66 -5.04
C ALA A 205 40.27 15.73 -5.85
N GLU A 206 39.56 16.50 -6.65
CA GLU A 206 40.12 17.62 -7.43
C GLU A 206 40.62 18.75 -6.52
N PHE A 207 39.91 19.07 -5.44
CA PHE A 207 40.39 20.03 -4.41
C PHE A 207 41.59 19.53 -3.62
N ALA A 208 41.68 18.23 -3.37
CA ALA A 208 42.85 17.63 -2.67
C ALA A 208 44.10 17.66 -3.58
N GLU A 209 43.94 17.40 -4.88
CA GLU A 209 45.03 17.47 -5.86
C GLU A 209 45.54 18.91 -6.07
N LEU A 210 44.65 19.89 -6.01
CA LEU A 210 45.02 21.34 -6.09
C LEU A 210 45.64 21.88 -4.78
N ALA A 211 45.46 21.17 -3.66
CA ALA A 211 45.98 21.58 -2.34
C ALA A 211 47.35 20.99 -2.01
N GLU A 212 47.94 20.11 -2.82
CA GLU A 212 49.34 19.70 -2.66
C GLU A 212 50.27 20.83 -3.09
N PRO A 213 51.03 21.41 -2.14
CA PRO A 213 52.01 22.47 -2.49
C PRO A 213 53.15 21.85 -3.28
N ASP A 214 53.44 22.46 -4.45
CA ASP A 214 54.63 22.17 -5.23
C ASP A 214 55.86 22.07 -4.31
N SER A 215 56.43 20.90 -4.19
CA SER A 215 57.68 20.69 -3.49
C SER A 215 58.78 21.47 -4.21
N PRO A 216 59.50 22.40 -3.56
CA PRO A 216 60.57 23.14 -4.21
C PRO A 216 61.72 22.17 -4.60
N MET A 217 62.09 22.19 -5.88
CA MET A 217 63.30 21.53 -6.39
C MET A 217 64.51 21.93 -5.52
N ALA A 218 65.09 20.97 -4.81
CA ALA A 218 66.38 21.11 -4.25
C ALA A 218 67.41 21.23 -5.40
N SER A 219 67.86 22.48 -5.59
CA SER A 219 69.01 22.77 -6.45
C SER A 219 70.24 22.13 -5.90
N ALA A 220 70.95 21.46 -6.78
CA ALA A 220 72.30 20.92 -6.56
C ALA A 220 73.33 22.03 -6.30
N GLU A 221 74.22 21.79 -5.35
CA GLU A 221 75.63 22.06 -5.41
C GLU A 221 76.41 20.86 -4.83
#